data_df728bcebe4c73ba05c598e334af799d
#
_entry.id   df728bcebe4c73ba05c598e334af799d
#
_cell.length_a   1.000
_cell.length_b   1.000
_cell.length_c   1.000
_cell.angle_alpha   90.00
_cell.angle_beta   90.00
_cell.angle_gamma   90.00
#
_symmetry.space_group_name_H-M   'P 1'
#
loop_
_entity.id
_entity.type
_entity.pdbx_description
1 polymer ?
#
loop_
_entity_poly.entity_id
_entity_poly.type
_entity_poly.pdbx_seq_one_letter_code
_entity_poly.pdbx_strand_id
1 'polypeptide(L)'
;MKLFERIHQDTEIRQIYDAIGQMEDEEAGWAYHNWLHVNNVVAMTEMILKQLAVSEEYLEAAKIAALLHDVGALQGKAGHALRGKQFAEAYFRKQKICLPYQEEILSSIENHSNGFDSEELMTLALIISDKLDITTSRVAKAGYFVPGMRQLQFLKKIEIMLSEQEVCVSFTAEEELDLEELNAFYFMPKVFKAIAAFSEKIQRRPIVLLNNQEWPVPKPKNPSTVH
;
A
#
# COMPACT_ATOMS: atom_id res chain seq x y z
N MET A 1 7.05 -18.33 18.92
CA MET A 1 7.18 -17.47 17.74
C MET A 1 5.78 -17.13 17.28
N LYS A 2 5.44 -15.85 17.12
CA LYS A 2 4.15 -15.42 16.59
C LYS A 2 3.97 -15.98 15.17
N LEU A 3 2.75 -16.18 14.73
CA LEU A 3 2.47 -16.76 13.40
C LEU A 3 2.96 -15.86 12.27
N PHE A 4 2.76 -14.54 12.40
CA PHE A 4 3.33 -13.57 11.46
C PHE A 4 4.84 -13.80 11.28
N GLU A 5 5.62 -13.92 12.36
CA GLU A 5 7.06 -14.13 12.29
C GLU A 5 7.42 -15.43 11.54
N ARG A 6 6.62 -16.48 11.74
CA ARG A 6 6.82 -17.76 11.04
C ARG A 6 6.60 -17.60 9.53
N ILE A 7 5.53 -16.90 9.12
CA ILE A 7 5.23 -16.68 7.70
C ILE A 7 6.26 -15.73 7.08
N HIS A 8 6.63 -14.67 7.79
CA HIS A 8 7.62 -13.70 7.34
C HIS A 8 9.02 -14.33 7.13
N GLN A 9 9.38 -15.36 7.91
CA GLN A 9 10.64 -16.10 7.77
C GLN A 9 10.55 -17.25 6.77
N ASP A 10 9.37 -17.51 6.18
CA ASP A 10 9.21 -18.58 5.19
C ASP A 10 9.96 -18.24 3.90
N THR A 11 10.88 -19.13 3.53
CA THR A 11 11.71 -18.96 2.33
C THR A 11 10.90 -18.96 1.04
N GLU A 12 9.75 -19.67 0.98
CA GLU A 12 8.85 -19.67 -0.16
C GLU A 12 8.30 -18.24 -0.41
N ILE A 13 7.85 -17.55 0.64
CA ILE A 13 7.34 -16.18 0.55
C ILE A 13 8.46 -15.21 0.12
N ARG A 14 9.63 -15.33 0.74
CA ARG A 14 10.78 -14.50 0.38
C ARG A 14 11.18 -14.65 -1.08
N GLN A 15 11.29 -15.90 -1.57
CA GLN A 15 11.66 -16.20 -2.95
C GLN A 15 10.66 -15.65 -3.96
N ILE A 16 9.37 -15.64 -3.64
CA ILE A 16 8.34 -15.02 -4.51
C ILE A 16 8.63 -13.54 -4.69
N TYR A 17 8.86 -12.78 -3.62
CA TYR A 17 9.13 -11.34 -3.71
C TYR A 17 10.47 -11.01 -4.35
N ASP A 18 11.49 -11.83 -4.15
CA ASP A 18 12.78 -11.68 -4.83
C ASP A 18 12.61 -11.91 -6.35
N ALA A 19 11.81 -12.90 -6.75
CA ALA A 19 11.49 -13.17 -8.16
C ALA A 19 10.62 -12.06 -8.79
N ILE A 20 9.67 -11.48 -8.05
CA ILE A 20 8.88 -10.33 -8.52
C ILE A 20 9.82 -9.15 -8.81
N GLY A 21 10.72 -8.82 -7.88
CA GLY A 21 11.67 -7.72 -8.07
C GLY A 21 12.60 -7.94 -9.28
N GLN A 22 13.06 -9.16 -9.49
CA GLN A 22 13.87 -9.51 -10.67
C GLN A 22 13.06 -9.36 -11.97
N MET A 23 11.83 -9.87 -12.01
CA MET A 23 10.93 -9.74 -13.17
C MET A 23 10.68 -8.26 -13.51
N GLU A 24 10.45 -7.40 -12.50
CA GLU A 24 10.22 -5.98 -12.73
C GLU A 24 11.45 -5.25 -13.28
N ASP A 25 12.66 -5.70 -12.93
CA ASP A 25 13.88 -5.21 -13.55
C ASP A 25 14.06 -5.66 -15.00
N GLU A 26 13.70 -6.92 -15.31
CA GLU A 26 13.85 -7.54 -16.64
C GLU A 26 12.78 -7.04 -17.62
N GLU A 27 11.55 -6.85 -17.16
CA GLU A 27 10.40 -6.42 -17.99
C GLU A 27 10.20 -4.91 -18.03
N ALA A 28 11.17 -4.12 -17.54
CA ALA A 28 11.11 -2.66 -17.45
C ALA A 28 9.87 -2.16 -16.65
N GLY A 29 9.57 -2.79 -15.54
CA GLY A 29 8.58 -2.33 -14.58
C GLY A 29 8.89 -0.92 -14.06
N TRP A 30 7.86 -0.15 -13.73
CA TRP A 30 8.05 1.22 -13.26
C TRP A 30 8.19 1.31 -11.73
N ALA A 31 7.56 0.40 -11.01
CA ALA A 31 7.54 0.35 -9.56
C ALA A 31 7.85 -1.05 -9.05
N TYR A 32 8.60 -1.15 -7.97
CA TYR A 32 8.89 -2.42 -7.32
C TYR A 32 7.72 -2.89 -6.43
N HIS A 33 7.39 -4.19 -6.54
CA HIS A 33 6.53 -4.95 -5.61
C HIS A 33 7.35 -6.04 -4.91
N ASN A 34 8.61 -5.72 -4.64
CA ASN A 34 9.63 -6.61 -4.08
C ASN A 34 9.53 -6.74 -2.54
N TRP A 35 10.48 -7.46 -1.96
CA TRP A 35 10.56 -7.67 -0.52
C TRP A 35 10.66 -6.38 0.31
N LEU A 36 11.33 -5.35 -0.20
CA LEU A 36 11.42 -4.07 0.51
C LEU A 36 10.07 -3.38 0.58
N HIS A 37 9.36 -3.30 -0.56
CA HIS A 37 8.01 -2.75 -0.62
C HIS A 37 7.08 -3.44 0.38
N VAL A 38 6.99 -4.78 0.34
CA VAL A 38 6.06 -5.47 1.22
C VAL A 38 6.37 -5.27 2.70
N ASN A 39 7.65 -5.18 3.08
CA ASN A 39 8.03 -4.88 4.46
C ASN A 39 7.64 -3.44 4.86
N ASN A 40 7.78 -2.47 3.97
CA ASN A 40 7.33 -1.10 4.21
C ASN A 40 5.82 -1.07 4.44
N VAL A 41 5.05 -1.79 3.63
CA VAL A 41 3.58 -1.90 3.77
C VAL A 41 3.21 -2.57 5.10
N VAL A 42 3.88 -3.66 5.48
CA VAL A 42 3.68 -4.32 6.79
C VAL A 42 3.96 -3.35 7.94
N ALA A 43 5.09 -2.64 7.90
CA ALA A 43 5.48 -1.71 8.96
C ALA A 43 4.49 -0.54 9.08
N MET A 44 4.01 0.00 7.97
CA MET A 44 3.03 1.08 7.94
C MET A 44 1.66 0.61 8.43
N THR A 45 1.19 -0.58 8.00
CA THR A 45 -0.05 -1.19 8.49
C THR A 45 -0.01 -1.39 10.01
N GLU A 46 1.11 -1.93 10.52
CA GLU A 46 1.32 -2.11 11.96
C GLU A 46 1.27 -0.78 12.71
N MET A 47 1.96 0.24 12.19
CA MET A 47 2.01 1.57 12.81
C MET A 47 0.63 2.24 12.86
N ILE A 48 -0.14 2.15 11.77
CA ILE A 48 -1.50 2.71 11.69
C ILE A 48 -2.43 2.02 12.69
N LEU A 49 -2.46 0.69 12.69
CA LEU A 49 -3.38 -0.07 13.52
C LEU A 49 -3.02 0.00 15.02
N LYS A 50 -1.73 0.14 15.36
CA LYS A 50 -1.31 0.43 16.75
C LYS A 50 -1.85 1.77 17.27
N GLN A 51 -1.89 2.80 16.42
CA GLN A 51 -2.48 4.09 16.79
C GLN A 51 -4.00 4.01 17.01
N LEU A 52 -4.66 2.99 16.44
CA LEU A 52 -6.09 2.70 16.67
C LEU A 52 -6.33 1.75 17.85
N ALA A 53 -5.28 1.29 18.52
CA ALA A 53 -5.35 0.37 19.66
C ALA A 53 -6.16 -0.90 19.38
N VAL A 54 -6.06 -1.48 18.17
CA VAL A 54 -6.70 -2.74 17.82
C VAL A 54 -6.12 -3.89 18.65
N SER A 55 -6.82 -5.02 18.74
CA SER A 55 -6.30 -6.19 19.45
C SER A 55 -5.03 -6.76 18.80
N GLU A 56 -4.16 -7.40 19.60
CA GLU A 56 -2.94 -8.03 19.09
C GLU A 56 -3.25 -9.11 18.03
N GLU A 57 -4.35 -9.83 18.17
CA GLU A 57 -4.77 -10.83 17.18
C GLU A 57 -5.17 -10.19 15.84
N TYR A 58 -5.91 -9.07 15.90
CA TYR A 58 -6.29 -8.32 14.71
C TYR A 58 -5.06 -7.71 14.03
N LEU A 59 -4.14 -7.15 14.82
CA LEU A 59 -2.89 -6.59 14.32
C LEU A 59 -2.03 -7.66 13.63
N GLU A 60 -1.92 -8.86 14.20
CA GLU A 60 -1.19 -9.97 13.59
C GLU A 60 -1.83 -10.40 12.27
N ALA A 61 -3.16 -10.51 12.23
CA ALA A 61 -3.91 -10.82 11.01
C ALA A 61 -3.67 -9.78 9.90
N ALA A 62 -3.75 -8.49 10.24
CA ALA A 62 -3.50 -7.40 9.29
C ALA A 62 -2.06 -7.40 8.75
N LYS A 63 -1.07 -7.70 9.58
CA LYS A 63 0.32 -7.86 9.15
C LYS A 63 0.48 -9.03 8.18
N ILE A 64 -0.25 -10.13 8.38
CA ILE A 64 -0.25 -11.27 7.46
C ILE A 64 -0.91 -10.89 6.13
N ALA A 65 -2.03 -10.16 6.15
CA ALA A 65 -2.64 -9.64 4.93
C ALA A 65 -1.67 -8.73 4.16
N ALA A 66 -1.01 -7.81 4.86
CA ALA A 66 -0.01 -6.91 4.29
C ALA A 66 1.21 -7.67 3.72
N LEU A 67 1.66 -8.73 4.39
CA LEU A 67 2.78 -9.55 3.91
C LEU A 67 2.44 -10.31 2.62
N LEU A 68 1.18 -10.72 2.44
CA LEU A 68 0.77 -11.59 1.34
C LEU A 68 0.04 -10.86 0.20
N HIS A 69 -0.19 -9.53 0.29
CA HIS A 69 -1.07 -8.82 -0.65
C HIS A 69 -0.60 -8.89 -2.11
N ASP A 70 0.69 -8.85 -2.34
CA ASP A 70 1.29 -8.78 -3.68
C ASP A 70 1.94 -10.09 -4.16
N VAL A 71 1.85 -11.20 -3.42
CA VAL A 71 2.44 -12.49 -3.86
C VAL A 71 1.93 -12.94 -5.23
N GLY A 72 0.73 -12.55 -5.61
CA GLY A 72 0.14 -12.83 -6.91
C GLY A 72 0.73 -12.03 -8.08
N ALA A 73 1.59 -11.05 -7.81
CA ALA A 73 2.23 -10.22 -8.83
C ALA A 73 3.32 -10.97 -9.63
N LEU A 74 3.78 -12.12 -9.14
CA LEU A 74 4.75 -12.99 -9.86
C LEU A 74 4.28 -13.40 -11.27
N GLN A 75 3.00 -13.39 -11.54
CA GLN A 75 2.42 -13.67 -12.84
C GLN A 75 1.91 -12.39 -13.56
N GLY A 76 2.49 -11.25 -13.23
CA GLY A 76 2.11 -9.94 -13.76
C GLY A 76 1.02 -9.22 -12.95
N LYS A 77 0.84 -7.93 -13.23
CA LYS A 77 -0.03 -7.05 -12.41
C LYS A 77 -1.52 -7.28 -12.64
N ALA A 78 -1.95 -7.63 -13.85
CA ALA A 78 -3.37 -7.87 -14.13
C ALA A 78 -3.89 -9.05 -13.30
N GLY A 79 -4.87 -8.83 -12.43
CA GLY A 79 -5.49 -9.85 -11.59
C GLY A 79 -4.61 -10.37 -10.43
N HIS A 80 -3.50 -9.69 -10.09
CA HIS A 80 -2.60 -10.13 -9.02
C HIS A 80 -3.27 -10.25 -7.65
N ALA A 81 -4.21 -9.37 -7.34
CA ALA A 81 -4.92 -9.37 -6.06
C ALA A 81 -5.74 -10.67 -5.87
N LEU A 82 -6.48 -11.10 -6.88
CA LEU A 82 -7.20 -12.38 -6.86
C LEU A 82 -6.23 -13.57 -6.76
N ARG A 83 -5.13 -13.56 -7.52
CA ARG A 83 -4.11 -14.62 -7.42
C ARG A 83 -3.43 -14.62 -6.05
N GLY A 84 -3.21 -13.45 -5.45
CA GLY A 84 -2.69 -13.31 -4.09
C GLY A 84 -3.61 -13.98 -3.06
N LYS A 85 -4.92 -13.73 -3.14
CA LYS A 85 -5.92 -14.43 -2.31
C LYS A 85 -5.85 -15.94 -2.49
N GLN A 86 -5.88 -16.43 -3.74
CA GLN A 86 -5.81 -17.86 -4.04
C GLN A 86 -4.53 -18.52 -3.51
N PHE A 87 -3.41 -17.82 -3.64
CA PHE A 87 -2.15 -18.27 -3.06
C PHE A 87 -2.23 -18.34 -1.54
N ALA A 88 -2.75 -17.30 -0.87
CA ALA A 88 -2.88 -17.27 0.59
C ALA A 88 -3.77 -18.41 1.10
N GLU A 89 -4.91 -18.66 0.46
CA GLU A 89 -5.80 -19.80 0.79
C GLU A 89 -5.06 -21.14 0.68
N ALA A 90 -4.35 -21.35 -0.44
CA ALA A 90 -3.60 -22.59 -0.67
C ALA A 90 -2.45 -22.75 0.34
N TYR A 91 -1.76 -21.64 0.63
CA TYR A 91 -0.66 -21.61 1.60
C TYR A 91 -1.16 -21.93 3.01
N PHE A 92 -2.23 -21.31 3.49
CA PHE A 92 -2.82 -21.60 4.80
C PHE A 92 -3.24 -23.07 4.92
N ARG A 93 -3.86 -23.62 3.89
CA ARG A 93 -4.24 -25.04 3.83
C ARG A 93 -3.01 -25.97 3.87
N LYS A 94 -2.00 -25.69 3.06
CA LYS A 94 -0.74 -26.46 3.01
C LYS A 94 -0.02 -26.46 4.35
N GLN A 95 0.03 -25.30 5.01
CA GLN A 95 0.70 -25.10 6.29
C GLN A 95 -0.18 -25.47 7.51
N LYS A 96 -1.43 -25.92 7.30
CA LYS A 96 -2.42 -26.20 8.34
C LYS A 96 -2.62 -25.02 9.30
N ILE A 97 -2.63 -23.81 8.75
CA ILE A 97 -2.84 -22.56 9.47
C ILE A 97 -4.36 -22.34 9.57
N CYS A 98 -4.83 -22.09 10.79
CA CYS A 98 -6.17 -21.60 11.08
C CYS A 98 -6.02 -20.29 11.85
N LEU A 99 -6.58 -19.21 11.33
CA LEU A 99 -6.40 -17.86 11.84
C LEU A 99 -7.72 -17.24 12.27
N PRO A 100 -7.76 -16.52 13.39
CA PRO A 100 -8.75 -15.48 13.56
C PRO A 100 -8.72 -14.51 12.38
N TYR A 101 -9.87 -14.01 11.95
CA TYR A 101 -9.98 -13.06 10.84
C TYR A 101 -9.50 -13.58 9.47
N GLN A 102 -9.42 -14.92 9.25
CA GLN A 102 -8.90 -15.48 8.00
C GLN A 102 -9.67 -14.97 6.78
N GLU A 103 -11.00 -14.89 6.84
CA GLU A 103 -11.82 -14.37 5.74
C GLU A 103 -11.52 -12.90 5.47
N GLU A 104 -11.31 -12.08 6.51
CA GLU A 104 -10.95 -10.67 6.36
C GLU A 104 -9.54 -10.49 5.79
N ILE A 105 -8.58 -11.36 6.15
CA ILE A 105 -7.25 -11.40 5.53
C ILE A 105 -7.38 -11.64 4.02
N LEU A 106 -8.14 -12.66 3.62
CA LEU A 106 -8.31 -13.05 2.22
C LEU A 106 -9.06 -11.97 1.43
N SER A 107 -10.11 -11.39 2.04
CA SER A 107 -10.84 -10.25 1.48
C SER A 107 -9.92 -9.03 1.29
N SER A 108 -9.10 -8.71 2.30
CA SER A 108 -8.15 -7.60 2.23
C SER A 108 -7.12 -7.78 1.11
N ILE A 109 -6.58 -8.98 0.94
CA ILE A 109 -5.66 -9.30 -0.16
C ILE A 109 -6.37 -9.13 -1.52
N GLU A 110 -7.59 -9.63 -1.69
CA GLU A 110 -8.34 -9.51 -2.94
C GLU A 110 -8.67 -8.07 -3.31
N ASN A 111 -8.98 -7.24 -2.30
CA ASN A 111 -9.48 -5.88 -2.50
C ASN A 111 -8.41 -4.77 -2.38
N HIS A 112 -7.15 -5.08 -2.03
CA HIS A 112 -6.13 -4.07 -1.75
C HIS A 112 -5.86 -3.09 -2.91
N SER A 113 -6.11 -3.51 -4.15
CA SER A 113 -5.83 -2.67 -5.32
C SER A 113 -6.85 -1.56 -5.55
N ASN A 114 -8.14 -1.82 -5.30
CA ASN A 114 -9.25 -0.93 -5.66
C ASN A 114 -10.44 -0.92 -4.68
N GLY A 115 -10.39 -1.64 -3.56
CA GLY A 115 -11.48 -1.77 -2.58
C GLY A 115 -11.63 -0.55 -1.66
N PHE A 116 -11.59 0.67 -2.21
CA PHE A 116 -11.67 1.92 -1.45
C PHE A 116 -13.04 2.15 -0.77
N ASP A 117 -14.04 1.40 -1.15
CA ASP A 117 -15.41 1.39 -0.59
C ASP A 117 -15.63 0.24 0.40
N SER A 118 -14.56 -0.45 0.80
CA SER A 118 -14.63 -1.54 1.77
C SER A 118 -15.11 -1.07 3.14
N GLU A 119 -15.95 -1.91 3.76
CA GLU A 119 -16.35 -1.72 5.16
C GLU A 119 -15.37 -2.35 6.16
N GLU A 120 -14.34 -3.04 5.68
CA GLU A 120 -13.35 -3.70 6.51
C GLU A 120 -12.19 -2.76 6.83
N LEU A 121 -11.89 -2.57 8.13
CA LEU A 121 -10.78 -1.72 8.56
C LEU A 121 -9.43 -2.26 8.08
N MET A 122 -9.26 -3.60 8.10
CA MET A 122 -8.02 -4.24 7.63
C MET A 122 -7.75 -3.94 6.16
N THR A 123 -8.78 -4.05 5.31
CA THR A 123 -8.69 -3.73 3.87
C THR A 123 -8.26 -2.29 3.66
N LEU A 124 -8.88 -1.32 4.32
CA LEU A 124 -8.55 0.09 4.15
C LEU A 124 -7.19 0.46 4.76
N ALA A 125 -6.80 -0.16 5.88
CA ALA A 125 -5.47 0.00 6.45
C ALA A 125 -4.37 -0.56 5.53
N LEU A 126 -4.62 -1.69 4.87
CA LEU A 126 -3.72 -2.25 3.86
C LEU A 126 -3.65 -1.34 2.63
N ILE A 127 -4.79 -0.86 2.12
CA ILE A 127 -4.84 0.02 0.95
C ILE A 127 -4.05 1.30 1.20
N ILE A 128 -4.28 2.01 2.32
CA ILE A 128 -3.55 3.25 2.59
C ILE A 128 -2.06 2.98 2.76
N SER A 129 -1.67 1.89 3.41
CA SER A 129 -0.27 1.51 3.60
C SER A 129 0.45 1.23 2.27
N ASP A 130 -0.19 0.49 1.36
CA ASP A 130 0.35 0.22 0.02
C ASP A 130 0.45 1.50 -0.82
N LYS A 131 -0.59 2.35 -0.79
CA LYS A 131 -0.60 3.59 -1.59
C LYS A 131 0.35 4.67 -1.05
N LEU A 132 0.73 4.61 0.22
CA LEU A 132 1.71 5.52 0.81
C LEU A 132 3.16 5.04 0.67
N ASP A 133 3.44 3.80 0.22
CA ASP A 133 4.82 3.40 -0.08
C ASP A 133 5.24 3.91 -1.46
N ILE A 134 5.44 5.22 -1.57
CA ILE A 134 5.77 5.97 -2.81
C ILE A 134 7.01 6.84 -2.63
N THR A 135 8.04 6.34 -1.97
CA THR A 135 9.36 6.99 -1.88
C THR A 135 10.33 6.45 -2.93
N THR A 136 11.58 6.90 -2.89
CA THR A 136 12.67 6.46 -3.80
C THR A 136 12.74 4.93 -3.95
N SER A 137 12.56 4.18 -2.86
CA SER A 137 12.64 2.71 -2.87
C SER A 137 11.56 2.02 -3.72
N ARG A 138 10.49 2.75 -4.05
CA ARG A 138 9.41 2.26 -4.90
C ARG A 138 9.73 2.35 -6.39
N VAL A 139 10.68 3.22 -6.78
CA VAL A 139 10.98 3.50 -8.19
C VAL A 139 11.88 2.40 -8.76
N ALA A 140 11.38 1.61 -9.70
CA ALA A 140 12.18 0.65 -10.44
C ALA A 140 13.03 1.35 -11.52
N LYS A 141 14.03 0.66 -12.07
CA LYS A 141 15.00 1.25 -13.01
C LYS A 141 14.35 2.01 -14.16
N ALA A 142 13.33 1.45 -14.79
CA ALA A 142 12.60 2.10 -15.88
C ALA A 142 11.72 3.26 -15.39
N GLY A 143 11.28 3.25 -14.13
CA GLY A 143 10.43 4.28 -13.53
C GLY A 143 11.09 5.66 -13.49
N TYR A 144 12.41 5.72 -13.41
CA TYR A 144 13.16 7.00 -13.45
C TYR A 144 13.01 7.76 -14.77
N PHE A 145 12.57 7.12 -15.83
CA PHE A 145 12.33 7.72 -17.14
C PHE A 145 10.85 8.01 -17.41
N VAL A 146 9.96 7.65 -16.47
CA VAL A 146 8.50 7.81 -16.63
C VAL A 146 8.04 9.10 -15.94
N PRO A 147 7.41 10.03 -16.67
CA PRO A 147 6.86 11.25 -16.09
C PRO A 147 5.92 10.93 -14.90
N GLY A 148 6.06 11.71 -13.85
CA GLY A 148 5.36 11.51 -12.58
C GLY A 148 5.99 10.42 -11.71
N MET A 149 6.23 9.22 -12.21
CA MET A 149 6.91 8.16 -11.45
C MET A 149 8.31 8.59 -11.01
N ARG A 150 9.05 9.25 -11.85
CA ARG A 150 10.40 9.77 -11.54
C ARG A 150 10.40 10.79 -10.41
N GLN A 151 9.28 11.46 -10.15
CA GLN A 151 9.17 12.44 -9.07
C GLN A 151 9.19 11.78 -7.67
N LEU A 152 8.82 10.50 -7.57
CA LEU A 152 8.86 9.77 -6.30
C LEU A 152 10.27 9.66 -5.70
N GLN A 153 11.34 9.80 -6.50
CA GLN A 153 12.71 9.82 -6.00
C GLN A 153 12.99 10.98 -5.04
N PHE A 154 12.25 12.08 -5.20
CA PHE A 154 12.37 13.28 -4.37
C PHE A 154 11.52 13.23 -3.10
N LEU A 155 10.61 12.25 -2.96
CA LEU A 155 9.87 12.03 -1.73
C LEU A 155 10.73 11.22 -0.74
N LYS A 156 11.19 11.86 0.34
CA LYS A 156 12.14 11.27 1.28
C LYS A 156 11.49 10.57 2.45
N LYS A 157 10.36 11.08 2.90
CA LYS A 157 9.67 10.55 4.07
C LYS A 157 8.17 10.75 3.93
N ILE A 158 7.43 9.75 4.38
CA ILE A 158 5.98 9.82 4.50
C ILE A 158 5.62 9.36 5.91
N GLU A 159 4.86 10.17 6.61
CA GLU A 159 4.40 9.90 7.98
C GLU A 159 2.88 9.98 8.04
N ILE A 160 2.28 9.10 8.81
CA ILE A 160 0.86 9.15 9.13
C ILE A 160 0.66 9.21 10.64
N MET A 161 -0.07 10.22 11.07
CA MET A 161 -0.40 10.47 12.47
C MET A 161 -1.91 10.52 12.64
N LEU A 162 -2.41 9.78 13.60
CA LEU A 162 -3.83 9.71 13.92
C LEU A 162 -4.07 10.44 15.25
N SER A 163 -4.89 11.49 15.23
CA SER A 163 -5.46 12.11 16.43
C SER A 163 -6.91 11.65 16.63
N GLU A 164 -7.60 12.13 17.63
CA GLU A 164 -9.03 11.84 17.82
C GLU A 164 -9.91 12.35 16.68
N GLN A 165 -9.48 13.41 15.98
CA GLN A 165 -10.30 14.11 14.99
C GLN A 165 -9.72 14.03 13.57
N GLU A 166 -8.44 13.68 13.41
CA GLU A 166 -7.72 13.85 12.15
C GLU A 166 -6.85 12.67 11.81
N VAL A 167 -6.71 12.43 10.51
CA VAL A 167 -5.68 11.60 9.87
C VAL A 167 -4.74 12.56 9.14
N CYS A 168 -3.57 12.81 9.70
CA CYS A 168 -2.57 13.67 9.09
C CYS A 168 -1.53 12.82 8.37
N VAL A 169 -1.42 12.99 7.06
CA VAL A 169 -0.39 12.38 6.22
C VAL A 169 0.57 13.47 5.76
N SER A 170 1.83 13.38 6.19
CA SER A 170 2.88 14.36 5.90
C SER A 170 3.92 13.77 4.96
N PHE A 171 4.16 14.46 3.87
CA PHE A 171 5.19 14.16 2.89
C PHE A 171 6.35 15.15 3.06
N THR A 172 7.57 14.62 3.16
CA THR A 172 8.80 15.43 3.11
C THR A 172 9.47 15.19 1.77
N ALA A 173 9.73 16.26 1.04
CA ALA A 173 10.32 16.21 -0.29
C ALA A 173 11.52 17.15 -0.41
N GLU A 174 12.42 16.83 -1.34
CA GLU A 174 13.51 17.70 -1.78
C GLU A 174 13.00 18.88 -2.63
N GLU A 175 13.85 19.91 -2.78
CA GLU A 175 13.51 21.12 -3.55
C GLU A 175 13.36 20.85 -5.05
N GLU A 176 13.98 19.78 -5.55
CA GLU A 176 13.92 19.34 -6.94
C GLU A 176 12.60 18.71 -7.34
N LEU A 177 11.68 18.49 -6.40
CA LEU A 177 10.36 17.92 -6.68
C LEU A 177 9.55 18.83 -7.60
N ASP A 178 9.21 18.34 -8.79
CA ASP A 178 8.20 18.96 -9.64
C ASP A 178 6.81 18.51 -9.19
N LEU A 179 6.17 19.37 -8.41
CA LEU A 179 4.84 19.09 -7.83
C LEU A 179 3.75 19.03 -8.89
N GLU A 180 3.86 19.78 -9.99
CA GLU A 180 2.88 19.74 -11.08
C GLU A 180 2.95 18.40 -11.80
N GLU A 181 4.17 17.94 -12.12
CA GLU A 181 4.38 16.63 -12.73
C GLU A 181 3.91 15.50 -11.80
N LEU A 182 4.21 15.58 -10.50
CA LEU A 182 3.75 14.58 -9.52
C LEU A 182 2.23 14.55 -9.43
N ASN A 183 1.57 15.71 -9.36
CA ASN A 183 0.11 15.78 -9.30
C ASN A 183 -0.57 15.25 -10.58
N ALA A 184 0.10 15.35 -11.73
CA ALA A 184 -0.38 14.79 -12.99
C ALA A 184 -0.17 13.26 -13.09
N PHE A 185 0.61 12.65 -12.21
CA PHE A 185 0.87 11.23 -12.21
C PHE A 185 -0.40 10.44 -11.90
N TYR A 186 -0.75 9.50 -12.78
CA TYR A 186 -2.00 8.74 -12.73
C TYR A 186 -2.24 8.00 -11.39
N PHE A 187 -1.20 7.76 -10.61
CA PHE A 187 -1.29 7.07 -9.33
C PHE A 187 -1.69 7.99 -8.17
N MET A 188 -1.35 9.28 -8.21
CA MET A 188 -1.63 10.23 -7.12
C MET A 188 -3.11 10.31 -6.73
N PRO A 189 -4.09 10.29 -7.67
CA PRO A 189 -5.50 10.20 -7.29
C PRO A 189 -5.85 8.99 -6.43
N LYS A 190 -5.16 7.85 -6.60
CA LYS A 190 -5.35 6.66 -5.76
C LYS A 190 -4.80 6.87 -4.34
N VAL A 191 -3.67 7.57 -4.21
CA VAL A 191 -3.09 7.94 -2.91
C VAL A 191 -4.08 8.78 -2.11
N PHE A 192 -4.59 9.86 -2.71
CA PHE A 192 -5.57 10.73 -2.04
C PHE A 192 -6.89 10.00 -1.74
N LYS A 193 -7.36 9.13 -2.64
CA LYS A 193 -8.54 8.31 -2.41
C LYS A 193 -8.35 7.33 -1.26
N ALA A 194 -7.17 6.73 -1.12
CA ALA A 194 -6.85 5.84 0.00
C ALA A 194 -6.88 6.58 1.34
N ILE A 195 -6.28 7.77 1.39
CA ILE A 195 -6.29 8.62 2.58
C ILE A 195 -7.74 8.98 2.95
N ALA A 196 -8.54 9.41 1.97
CA ALA A 196 -9.93 9.79 2.21
C ALA A 196 -10.78 8.60 2.70
N ALA A 197 -10.70 7.44 2.02
CA ALA A 197 -11.48 6.25 2.38
C ALA A 197 -11.13 5.73 3.78
N PHE A 198 -9.83 5.66 4.11
CA PHE A 198 -9.41 5.28 5.45
C PHE A 198 -9.88 6.27 6.52
N SER A 199 -9.76 7.57 6.24
CA SER A 199 -10.19 8.63 7.17
C SER A 199 -11.69 8.58 7.42
N GLU A 200 -12.50 8.36 6.37
CA GLU A 200 -13.94 8.21 6.46
C GLU A 200 -14.31 6.99 7.32
N LYS A 201 -13.66 5.85 7.10
CA LYS A 201 -13.89 4.62 7.88
C LYS A 201 -13.71 4.82 9.38
N ILE A 202 -12.68 5.55 9.78
CA ILE A 202 -12.40 5.81 11.20
C ILE A 202 -13.04 7.12 11.71
N GLN A 203 -13.89 7.76 10.88
CA GLN A 203 -14.63 8.99 11.18
C GLN A 203 -13.73 10.15 11.60
N ARG A 204 -12.62 10.37 10.87
CA ARG A 204 -11.66 11.45 11.11
C ARG A 204 -11.44 12.26 9.84
N ARG A 205 -11.11 13.54 10.01
CA ARG A 205 -10.83 14.43 8.89
C ARG A 205 -9.45 14.16 8.29
N PRO A 206 -9.31 13.95 6.97
CA PRO A 206 -8.00 13.85 6.34
C PRO A 206 -7.31 15.22 6.26
N ILE A 207 -6.01 15.24 6.57
CA ILE A 207 -5.09 16.35 6.34
C ILE A 207 -3.90 15.80 5.58
N VAL A 208 -3.54 16.45 4.49
CA VAL A 208 -2.37 16.07 3.68
C VAL A 208 -1.42 17.25 3.61
N LEU A 209 -0.17 17.04 4.02
CA LEU A 209 0.87 18.07 4.04
C LEU A 209 2.03 17.69 3.13
N LEU A 210 2.62 18.68 2.46
CA LEU A 210 3.90 18.58 1.76
C LEU A 210 4.83 19.64 2.36
N ASN A 211 5.96 19.22 2.93
CA ASN A 211 6.92 20.09 3.60
C ASN A 211 6.25 21.04 4.62
N ASN A 212 5.33 20.47 5.44
CA ASN A 212 4.54 21.17 6.47
C ASN A 212 3.53 22.21 5.93
N GLN A 213 3.27 22.24 4.64
CA GLN A 213 2.22 23.07 4.05
C GLN A 213 1.09 22.16 3.52
N GLU A 214 -0.15 22.64 3.54
CA GLU A 214 -1.27 21.88 3.02
C GLU A 214 -1.02 21.53 1.53
N TRP A 215 -1.08 20.24 1.19
CA TRP A 215 -0.89 19.79 -0.18
C TRP A 215 -2.06 20.25 -1.04
N PRO A 216 -1.81 21.00 -2.12
CA PRO A 216 -2.88 21.43 -3.01
C PRO A 216 -3.39 20.25 -3.85
N VAL A 217 -4.30 19.46 -3.25
CA VAL A 217 -4.93 18.32 -3.95
C VAL A 217 -5.69 18.84 -5.17
N PRO A 218 -5.38 18.38 -6.39
CA PRO A 218 -6.11 18.80 -7.58
C PRO A 218 -7.59 18.47 -7.43
N LYS A 219 -8.46 19.47 -7.61
CA LYS A 219 -9.90 19.20 -7.66
C LYS A 219 -10.19 18.29 -8.85
N PRO A 220 -11.05 17.27 -8.71
CA PRO A 220 -11.44 16.44 -9.84
C PRO A 220 -11.98 17.35 -10.95
N LYS A 221 -11.42 17.19 -12.17
CA LYS A 221 -11.94 17.90 -13.33
C LYS A 221 -13.39 17.50 -13.51
N ASN A 222 -14.31 18.47 -13.41
CA ASN A 222 -15.72 18.23 -13.70
C ASN A 222 -15.84 17.61 -15.10
N PRO A 223 -16.60 16.51 -15.30
CA PRO A 223 -16.74 15.86 -16.60
C PRO A 223 -17.58 16.65 -17.63
N SER A 224 -17.90 17.91 -17.36
CA SER A 224 -18.75 18.74 -18.20
C SER A 224 -17.97 19.87 -18.88
N THR A 225 -17.09 19.53 -19.82
CA THR A 225 -16.68 20.41 -20.93
C THR A 225 -15.92 19.59 -21.99
N VAL A 226 -16.64 18.68 -22.65
CA VAL A 226 -16.26 18.26 -24.01
C VAL A 226 -17.40 18.76 -24.90
N HIS A 227 -17.18 19.88 -25.54
CA HIS A 227 -17.95 20.35 -26.68
C HIS A 227 -17.29 19.89 -27.97
#